data_bd6a73dba5ea14a1e1cfae05a4338d6f
#
_entry.id   bd6a73dba5ea14a1e1cfae05a4338d6f
#
_cell.length_a   1.000
_cell.length_b   1.000
_cell.length_c   1.000
_cell.angle_alpha   90.00
_cell.angle_beta   90.00
_cell.angle_gamma   90.00
#
_symmetry.space_group_name_H-M   'P 1'
#
loop_
_entity.id
_entity.type
_entity.pdbx_description
1 polymer ?
#
loop_
_entity_poly.entity_id
_entity_poly.type
_entity_poly.pdbx_seq_one_letter_code
_entity_poly.pdbx_strand_id
1 'polypeptide(L)'
;WSREAIKEDIDKRRHSLHIAIENFENDANIGTVVRTANAFAVDTVHIVGRRRWNRRGAMVTDRYQHLMHHESVEKLIAWAAEEGLTVVAIDNTPGCVPLETAELPERSLLLFGQEGPGVTQAAQDAAVMTCSIAQFGSTRSINAGVAAGIAMHAWIRQHADLANSW
;
A
#
# COMPACT_ATOMS: atom_id res chain seq x y z
N TRP A 1 26.82 7.01 -6.61
CA TRP A 1 25.61 7.83 -6.81
C TRP A 1 25.16 8.43 -5.48
N SER A 2 24.82 9.71 -5.50
CA SER A 2 24.23 10.35 -4.32
C SER A 2 22.83 9.82 -4.07
N ARG A 3 22.32 10.01 -2.83
CA ARG A 3 20.96 9.66 -2.45
C ARG A 3 19.94 10.35 -3.35
N GLU A 4 20.18 11.63 -3.63
CA GLU A 4 19.31 12.45 -4.49
C GLU A 4 19.29 11.91 -5.92
N ALA A 5 20.43 11.54 -6.46
CA ALA A 5 20.54 11.00 -7.83
C ALA A 5 19.82 9.65 -7.97
N ILE A 6 19.91 8.79 -6.95
CA ILE A 6 19.18 7.52 -6.93
C ILE A 6 17.67 7.78 -6.90
N LYS A 7 17.22 8.70 -6.05
CA LYS A 7 15.81 9.06 -5.94
C LYS A 7 15.27 9.64 -7.24
N GLU A 8 16.00 10.55 -7.85
CA GLU A 8 15.64 11.14 -9.15
C GLU A 8 15.55 10.08 -10.25
N ASP A 9 16.44 9.12 -10.27
CA ASP A 9 16.40 8.03 -11.24
C ASP A 9 15.17 7.14 -11.06
N ILE A 10 14.81 6.80 -9.82
CA ILE A 10 13.59 6.06 -9.52
C ILE A 10 12.36 6.88 -9.90
N ASP A 11 12.35 8.19 -9.63
CA ASP A 11 11.23 9.07 -9.90
C ASP A 11 10.83 9.11 -11.38
N LYS A 12 11.77 8.86 -12.28
CA LYS A 12 11.49 8.75 -13.72
C LYS A 12 10.63 7.53 -14.08
N ARG A 13 10.55 6.54 -13.18
CA ARG A 13 9.86 5.27 -13.38
C ARG A 13 8.70 5.07 -12.40
N ARG A 14 8.36 6.06 -11.59
CA ARG A 14 7.29 5.92 -10.60
C ARG A 14 5.97 5.60 -11.28
N HIS A 15 5.29 4.62 -10.73
CA HIS A 15 3.93 4.29 -11.12
C HIS A 15 2.93 5.25 -10.46
N SER A 16 1.69 5.21 -10.95
CA SER A 16 0.59 5.98 -10.34
C SER A 16 -0.01 5.30 -9.10
N LEU A 17 0.50 4.15 -8.71
CA LEU A 17 0.05 3.40 -7.54
C LEU A 17 0.51 4.05 -6.24
N HIS A 18 -0.42 4.23 -5.31
CA HIS A 18 -0.17 4.66 -3.94
C HIS A 18 -0.53 3.55 -2.97
N ILE A 19 0.17 3.50 -1.85
CA ILE A 19 -0.06 2.56 -0.76
C ILE A 19 -0.31 3.35 0.51
N ALA A 20 -1.29 2.93 1.31
CA ALA A 20 -1.55 3.51 2.63
C ALA A 20 -1.61 2.42 3.68
N ILE A 21 -1.06 2.69 4.85
CA ILE A 21 -1.02 1.76 5.97
C ILE A 21 -1.52 2.49 7.21
N GLU A 22 -2.51 1.90 7.88
CA GLU A 22 -2.98 2.40 9.17
C GLU A 22 -1.95 2.06 10.26
N ASN A 23 -1.53 3.06 11.03
CA ASN A 23 -0.49 2.96 12.05
C ASN A 23 -0.97 3.57 13.37
N PHE A 24 -1.98 2.97 13.99
CA PHE A 24 -2.52 3.40 15.28
C PHE A 24 -1.89 2.64 16.45
N GLU A 25 -1.35 1.47 16.17
CA GLU A 25 -0.53 0.67 17.07
C GLU A 25 0.82 0.41 16.37
N ASN A 26 1.84 0.08 17.10
CA ASN A 26 3.19 -0.05 16.52
C ASN A 26 3.28 -1.29 15.62
N ASP A 27 3.10 -1.11 14.32
CA ASP A 27 3.15 -2.21 13.34
C ASP A 27 4.57 -2.45 12.85
N ALA A 28 5.06 -3.68 13.04
CA ALA A 28 6.38 -4.10 12.61
C ALA A 28 6.48 -4.31 11.08
N ASN A 29 5.36 -4.39 10.37
CA ASN A 29 5.34 -4.72 8.93
C ASN A 29 5.52 -3.49 8.02
N ILE A 30 5.43 -2.28 8.55
CA ILE A 30 5.51 -1.05 7.75
C ILE A 30 6.85 -0.98 7.01
N GLY A 31 7.95 -1.29 7.68
CA GLY A 31 9.27 -1.30 7.05
C GLY A 31 9.35 -2.26 5.85
N THR A 32 8.80 -3.45 5.99
CA THR A 32 8.72 -4.43 4.89
C THR A 32 7.89 -3.91 3.72
N VAL A 33 6.77 -3.27 4.01
CA VAL A 33 5.90 -2.69 2.97
C VAL A 33 6.62 -1.56 2.23
N VAL A 34 7.32 -0.69 2.94
CA VAL A 34 8.12 0.39 2.34
C VAL A 34 9.20 -0.18 1.41
N ARG A 35 9.89 -1.23 1.84
CA ARG A 35 10.90 -1.90 1.01
C ARG A 35 10.29 -2.45 -0.27
N THR A 36 9.16 -3.13 -0.19
CA THR A 36 8.48 -3.71 -1.34
C THR A 36 7.93 -2.63 -2.27
N ALA A 37 7.35 -1.58 -1.71
CA ALA A 37 6.86 -0.43 -2.49
C ALA A 37 8.00 0.22 -3.29
N ASN A 38 9.16 0.37 -2.68
CA ASN A 38 10.34 0.90 -3.37
C ASN A 38 10.77 -0.01 -4.53
N ALA A 39 10.72 -1.33 -4.36
CA ALA A 39 11.06 -2.29 -5.40
C ALA A 39 10.12 -2.19 -6.62
N PHE A 40 8.86 -1.86 -6.40
CA PHE A 40 7.85 -1.70 -7.45
C PHE A 40 7.71 -0.26 -7.96
N ALA A 41 8.53 0.66 -7.51
CA ALA A 41 8.47 2.08 -7.87
C ALA A 41 7.07 2.67 -7.62
N VAL A 42 6.47 2.35 -6.48
CA VAL A 42 5.22 2.94 -6.02
C VAL A 42 5.41 4.46 -5.85
N ASP A 43 4.41 5.25 -6.22
CA ASP A 43 4.50 6.71 -6.13
C ASP A 43 4.84 7.16 -4.70
N THR A 44 3.96 6.87 -3.76
CA THR A 44 4.11 7.29 -2.35
C THR A 44 3.50 6.25 -1.41
N VAL A 45 4.15 6.02 -0.29
CA VAL A 45 3.60 5.26 0.82
C VAL A 45 3.08 6.23 1.88
N HIS A 46 1.82 6.09 2.24
CA HIS A 46 1.13 6.93 3.20
C HIS A 46 1.02 6.23 4.53
N ILE A 47 1.50 6.86 5.58
CA ILE A 47 1.39 6.37 6.96
C ILE A 47 0.25 7.12 7.63
N VAL A 48 -0.77 6.39 8.08
CA VAL A 48 -1.99 6.97 8.66
C VAL A 48 -2.03 6.73 10.16
N GLY A 49 -2.14 7.78 10.92
CA GLY A 49 -2.19 7.73 12.38
C GLY A 49 -0.91 8.27 13.01
N ARG A 50 -0.18 7.42 13.70
CA ARG A 50 1.08 7.83 14.33
C ARG A 50 2.14 8.14 13.27
N ARG A 51 2.85 9.22 13.43
CA ARG A 51 3.95 9.62 12.54
C ARG A 51 5.15 8.68 12.66
N ARG A 52 5.43 8.21 13.87
CA ARG A 52 6.57 7.34 14.15
C ARG A 52 6.21 5.89 13.83
N TRP A 53 7.09 5.21 13.11
CA TRP A 53 6.94 3.80 12.78
C TRP A 53 8.27 3.07 12.85
N ASN A 54 8.25 1.75 12.98
CA ASN A 54 9.43 0.92 13.04
C ASN A 54 10.04 0.77 11.64
N ARG A 55 11.25 1.30 11.46
CA ARG A 55 11.98 1.26 10.18
C ARG A 55 12.69 -0.05 9.92
N ARG A 56 12.64 -0.99 10.86
CA ARG A 56 13.20 -2.33 10.70
C ARG A 56 12.50 -3.03 9.53
N GLY A 57 13.28 -3.70 8.69
CA GLY A 57 12.74 -4.34 7.48
C GLY A 57 12.71 -3.46 6.25
N ALA A 58 12.77 -2.13 6.39
CA ALA A 58 12.87 -1.22 5.24
C ALA A 58 14.22 -1.35 4.51
N MET A 59 15.27 -1.81 5.19
CA MET A 59 16.61 -1.99 4.61
C MET A 59 17.11 -0.71 3.93
N VAL A 60 16.95 0.42 4.62
CA VAL A 60 17.26 1.78 4.19
C VAL A 60 16.52 2.29 2.95
N THR A 61 15.57 1.55 2.39
CA THR A 61 14.79 1.96 1.21
C THR A 61 13.86 3.14 1.51
N ASP A 62 13.54 3.39 2.78
CA ASP A 62 12.79 4.56 3.23
C ASP A 62 13.50 5.88 2.88
N ARG A 63 14.79 5.84 2.56
CA ARG A 63 15.54 6.99 2.06
C ARG A 63 15.23 7.36 0.61
N TYR A 64 14.72 6.41 -0.15
CA TYR A 64 14.47 6.54 -1.60
C TYR A 64 12.98 6.56 -1.94
N GLN A 65 12.15 5.96 -1.11
CA GLN A 65 10.70 5.92 -1.28
C GLN A 65 10.08 7.22 -0.76
N HIS A 66 9.17 7.79 -1.53
CA HIS A 66 8.37 8.92 -1.05
C HIS A 66 7.41 8.45 0.03
N LEU A 67 7.41 9.15 1.15
CA LEU A 67 6.57 8.88 2.31
C LEU A 67 5.75 10.12 2.65
N MET A 68 4.49 9.92 3.02
CA MET A 68 3.61 10.99 3.45
C MET A 68 2.83 10.54 4.69
N HIS A 69 2.67 11.43 5.65
CA HIS A 69 1.93 11.16 6.88
C HIS A 69 0.57 11.85 6.86
N HIS A 70 -0.45 11.14 7.32
CA HIS A 70 -1.80 11.66 7.56
C HIS A 70 -2.21 11.33 8.99
N GLU A 71 -2.75 12.31 9.71
CA GLU A 71 -3.13 12.11 11.11
C GLU A 71 -4.33 11.15 11.28
N SER A 72 -5.20 11.07 10.27
CA SER A 72 -6.40 10.27 10.31
C SER A 72 -6.76 9.70 8.94
N VAL A 73 -7.61 8.68 8.94
CA VAL A 73 -8.16 8.10 7.72
C VAL A 73 -8.94 9.15 6.94
N GLU A 74 -9.72 9.98 7.61
CA GLU A 74 -10.52 11.03 6.99
C GLU A 74 -9.65 12.02 6.21
N LYS A 75 -8.49 12.40 6.76
CA LYS A 75 -7.55 13.28 6.09
C LYS A 75 -6.90 12.62 4.89
N LEU A 76 -6.56 11.33 4.98
CA LEU A 76 -6.06 10.56 3.84
C LEU A 76 -7.08 10.52 2.71
N ILE A 77 -8.33 10.22 3.03
CA ILE A 77 -9.41 10.10 2.05
C ILE A 77 -9.66 11.43 1.35
N ALA A 78 -9.68 12.53 2.09
CA ALA A 78 -9.84 13.87 1.49
C ALA A 78 -8.68 14.18 0.54
N TRP A 79 -7.47 13.87 0.92
CA TRP A 79 -6.29 14.03 0.08
C TRP A 79 -6.39 13.17 -1.19
N ALA A 80 -6.76 11.90 -1.05
CA ALA A 80 -6.90 10.98 -2.18
C ALA A 80 -7.96 11.46 -3.18
N ALA A 81 -9.08 11.99 -2.70
CA ALA A 81 -10.12 12.54 -3.55
C ALA A 81 -9.62 13.74 -4.35
N GLU A 82 -8.89 14.66 -3.74
CA GLU A 82 -8.28 15.80 -4.42
C GLU A 82 -7.27 15.38 -5.48
N GLU A 83 -6.52 14.30 -5.24
CA GLU A 83 -5.53 13.78 -6.17
C GLU A 83 -6.13 12.86 -7.25
N GLY A 84 -7.41 12.59 -7.21
CA GLY A 84 -8.08 11.73 -8.18
C GLY A 84 -7.71 10.26 -8.04
N LEU A 85 -7.38 9.83 -6.82
CA LEU A 85 -7.07 8.42 -6.52
C LEU A 85 -8.33 7.68 -6.11
N THR A 86 -8.42 6.42 -6.52
CA THR A 86 -9.49 5.52 -6.10
C THR A 86 -8.99 4.64 -4.97
N VAL A 87 -9.68 4.67 -3.84
CA VAL A 87 -9.30 3.88 -2.65
C VAL A 87 -9.84 2.46 -2.79
N VAL A 88 -8.94 1.50 -2.64
CA VAL A 88 -9.25 0.06 -2.57
C VAL A 88 -8.69 -0.47 -1.25
N ALA A 89 -9.56 -0.97 -0.39
CA ALA A 89 -9.13 -1.58 0.87
C ALA A 89 -8.73 -3.05 0.63
N ILE A 90 -7.70 -3.49 1.32
CA ILE A 90 -7.24 -4.89 1.26
C ILE A 90 -7.45 -5.52 2.63
N ASP A 91 -8.42 -6.39 2.73
CA ASP A 91 -8.74 -7.09 3.97
C ASP A 91 -9.70 -8.26 3.69
N ASN A 92 -9.80 -9.18 4.63
CA ASN A 92 -10.71 -10.31 4.57
C ASN A 92 -11.95 -10.01 5.42
N THR A 93 -12.89 -9.27 4.87
CA THR A 93 -14.11 -8.83 5.54
C THR A 93 -15.36 -9.34 4.82
N PRO A 94 -16.53 -9.39 5.50
CA PRO A 94 -17.79 -9.70 4.82
C PRO A 94 -18.05 -8.76 3.64
N GLY A 95 -18.43 -9.32 2.50
CA GLY A 95 -18.68 -8.55 1.29
C GLY A 95 -17.44 -8.21 0.46
N CYS A 96 -16.27 -8.70 0.85
CA CYS A 96 -15.06 -8.51 0.05
C CYS A 96 -15.13 -9.29 -1.27
N VAL A 97 -14.39 -8.81 -2.26
CA VAL A 97 -14.23 -9.47 -3.57
C VAL A 97 -12.82 -10.05 -3.67
N PRO A 98 -12.64 -11.17 -4.43
CA PRO A 98 -11.31 -11.74 -4.59
C PRO A 98 -10.38 -10.78 -5.33
N LEU A 99 -9.21 -10.54 -4.78
CA LEU A 99 -8.16 -9.75 -5.45
C LEU A 99 -7.77 -10.39 -6.78
N GLU A 100 -7.80 -11.73 -6.85
CA GLU A 100 -7.40 -12.52 -8.01
C GLU A 100 -8.21 -12.21 -9.27
N THR A 101 -9.46 -11.76 -9.10
CA THR A 101 -10.36 -11.43 -10.22
C THR A 101 -10.75 -9.96 -10.26
N ALA A 102 -10.32 -9.17 -9.29
CA ALA A 102 -10.66 -7.74 -9.24
C ALA A 102 -9.86 -6.95 -10.28
N GLU A 103 -10.54 -6.03 -10.96
CA GLU A 103 -9.88 -5.03 -11.79
C GLU A 103 -9.53 -3.83 -10.92
N LEU A 104 -8.22 -3.58 -10.75
CA LEU A 104 -7.75 -2.46 -9.95
C LEU A 104 -7.68 -1.20 -10.80
N PRO A 105 -8.19 -0.06 -10.31
CA PRO A 105 -8.02 1.21 -11.02
C PRO A 105 -6.55 1.54 -11.24
N GLU A 106 -6.23 2.18 -12.36
CA GLU A 106 -4.85 2.59 -12.64
C GLU A 106 -4.33 3.56 -11.56
N ARG A 107 -5.14 4.53 -11.18
CA ARG A 107 -4.80 5.46 -10.09
C ARG A 107 -5.38 4.96 -8.77
N SER A 108 -4.81 3.87 -8.29
CA SER A 108 -5.24 3.23 -7.04
C SER A 108 -4.48 3.73 -5.83
N LEU A 109 -5.18 3.86 -4.71
CA LEU A 109 -4.61 3.90 -3.38
C LEU A 109 -5.01 2.59 -2.69
N LEU A 110 -4.07 1.65 -2.55
CA LEU A 110 -4.31 0.40 -1.83
C LEU A 110 -4.11 0.64 -0.34
N LEU A 111 -5.15 0.41 0.44
CA LEU A 111 -5.17 0.72 1.86
C LEU A 111 -5.16 -0.56 2.69
N PHE A 112 -4.17 -0.66 3.56
CA PHE A 112 -3.96 -1.80 4.44
C PHE A 112 -4.22 -1.41 5.89
N GLY A 113 -4.86 -2.31 6.64
CA GLY A 113 -5.06 -2.17 8.07
C GLY A 113 -3.89 -2.71 8.87
N GLN A 114 -4.00 -2.56 10.17
CA GLN A 114 -3.05 -3.12 11.12
C GLN A 114 -3.31 -4.61 11.32
N GLU A 115 -2.27 -5.34 11.68
CA GLU A 115 -2.39 -6.72 12.13
C GLU A 115 -3.30 -6.79 13.37
N GLY A 116 -4.21 -7.76 13.39
CA GLY A 116 -5.23 -7.89 14.43
C GLY A 116 -6.51 -7.17 14.05
N PRO A 117 -6.62 -5.84 14.25
CA PRO A 117 -7.86 -5.10 13.95
C PRO A 117 -8.26 -5.09 12.48
N GLY A 118 -7.30 -5.17 11.57
CA GLY A 118 -7.56 -5.03 10.12
C GLY A 118 -7.85 -3.58 9.74
N VAL A 119 -8.47 -3.40 8.58
CA VAL A 119 -8.84 -2.09 8.04
C VAL A 119 -10.00 -1.50 8.84
N THR A 120 -9.89 -0.23 9.22
CA THR A 120 -10.96 0.46 9.95
C THR A 120 -12.24 0.58 9.12
N GLN A 121 -13.37 0.72 9.80
CA GLN A 121 -14.66 0.88 9.13
C GLN A 121 -14.69 2.15 8.26
N ALA A 122 -14.09 3.25 8.73
CA ALA A 122 -14.00 4.49 7.97
C ALA A 122 -13.28 4.29 6.63
N ALA A 123 -12.19 3.52 6.63
CA ALA A 123 -11.44 3.20 5.41
C ALA A 123 -12.26 2.30 4.48
N GLN A 124 -12.93 1.29 5.02
CA GLN A 124 -13.80 0.41 4.22
C GLN A 124 -14.95 1.18 3.57
N ASP A 125 -15.56 2.09 4.30
CA ASP A 125 -16.69 2.90 3.80
C ASP A 125 -16.27 3.83 2.67
N ALA A 126 -15.05 4.33 2.71
CA ALA A 126 -14.49 5.21 1.68
C ALA A 126 -13.98 4.47 0.44
N ALA A 127 -13.68 3.18 0.57
CA ALA A 127 -13.17 2.37 -0.52
C ALA A 127 -14.28 2.03 -1.52
N VAL A 128 -13.96 1.99 -2.80
CA VAL A 128 -14.92 1.53 -3.83
C VAL A 128 -15.18 0.04 -3.72
N MET A 129 -14.21 -0.70 -3.17
CA MET A 129 -14.32 -2.12 -2.88
C MET A 129 -13.28 -2.51 -1.84
N THR A 130 -13.55 -3.61 -1.15
CA THR A 130 -12.57 -4.29 -0.32
C THR A 130 -12.20 -5.60 -1.00
N CYS A 131 -10.92 -5.81 -1.24
CA CYS A 131 -10.42 -7.02 -1.88
C CYS A 131 -9.75 -7.93 -0.85
N SER A 132 -9.99 -9.23 -0.96
CA SER A 132 -9.32 -10.24 -0.16
C SER A 132 -8.41 -11.11 -1.02
N ILE A 133 -7.34 -11.60 -0.42
CA ILE A 133 -6.48 -12.61 -1.05
C ILE A 133 -7.10 -13.98 -0.73
N ALA A 134 -7.39 -14.78 -1.75
CA ALA A 134 -7.97 -16.10 -1.56
C ALA A 134 -7.01 -17.00 -0.76
N GLN A 135 -7.54 -17.65 0.27
CA GLN A 135 -6.78 -18.52 1.16
C GLN A 135 -7.47 -19.87 1.25
N PHE A 136 -6.68 -20.92 1.27
CA PHE A 136 -7.16 -22.30 1.18
C PHE A 136 -6.73 -23.16 2.37
N GLY A 137 -6.01 -22.58 3.32
CA GLY A 137 -5.48 -23.28 4.49
C GLY A 137 -6.41 -23.23 5.70
N SER A 138 -5.88 -23.60 6.84
CA SER A 138 -6.61 -23.65 8.11
C SER A 138 -6.70 -22.30 8.83
N THR A 139 -5.88 -21.33 8.45
CA THR A 139 -5.91 -19.98 9.03
C THR A 139 -6.53 -19.00 8.05
N ARG A 140 -7.08 -17.90 8.59
CA ARG A 140 -7.74 -16.85 7.80
C ARG A 140 -6.88 -15.61 7.60
N SER A 141 -5.63 -15.66 7.98
CA SER A 141 -4.72 -14.54 7.84
C SER A 141 -3.37 -14.96 7.28
N ILE A 142 -2.78 -14.08 6.53
CA ILE A 142 -1.38 -14.16 6.10
C ILE A 142 -0.66 -12.94 6.66
N ASN A 143 0.67 -12.99 6.70
CA ASN A 143 1.46 -11.86 7.18
C ASN A 143 1.11 -10.58 6.42
N ALA A 144 0.91 -9.48 7.12
CA ALA A 144 0.47 -8.21 6.53
C ALA A 144 1.45 -7.67 5.48
N GLY A 145 2.74 -7.82 5.70
CA GLY A 145 3.76 -7.42 4.72
C GLY A 145 3.71 -8.27 3.45
N VAL A 146 3.45 -9.56 3.58
CA VAL A 146 3.26 -10.48 2.45
C VAL A 146 1.99 -10.12 1.69
N ALA A 147 0.89 -9.89 2.40
CA ALA A 147 -0.37 -9.49 1.79
C ALA A 147 -0.21 -8.19 0.98
N ALA A 148 0.48 -7.21 1.54
CA ALA A 148 0.76 -5.95 0.84
C ALA A 148 1.57 -6.17 -0.44
N GLY A 149 2.58 -7.03 -0.40
CA GLY A 149 3.37 -7.40 -1.58
C GLY A 149 2.54 -8.06 -2.66
N ILE A 150 1.66 -8.97 -2.30
CA ILE A 150 0.74 -9.64 -3.24
C ILE A 150 -0.19 -8.61 -3.89
N ALA A 151 -0.78 -7.71 -3.11
CA ALA A 151 -1.69 -6.68 -3.63
C ALA A 151 -0.98 -5.70 -4.56
N MET A 152 0.22 -5.25 -4.20
CA MET A 152 1.02 -4.40 -5.09
C MET A 152 1.36 -5.12 -6.40
N HIS A 153 1.73 -6.37 -6.33
CA HIS A 153 2.06 -7.17 -7.52
C HIS A 153 0.82 -7.40 -8.40
N ALA A 154 -0.37 -7.54 -7.81
CA ALA A 154 -1.60 -7.61 -8.59
C ALA A 154 -1.80 -6.36 -9.44
N TRP A 155 -1.55 -5.17 -8.88
CA TRP A 155 -1.59 -3.92 -9.62
C TRP A 155 -0.51 -3.87 -10.73
N ILE A 156 0.72 -4.27 -10.42
CA ILE A 156 1.82 -4.33 -11.38
C ILE A 156 1.46 -5.20 -12.58
N ARG A 157 0.88 -6.36 -12.34
CA ARG A 157 0.46 -7.27 -13.42
C ARG A 157 -0.60 -6.66 -14.34
N GLN A 158 -1.45 -5.80 -13.80
CA GLN A 158 -2.54 -5.19 -14.57
C GLN A 158 -2.10 -3.94 -15.33
N HIS A 159 -1.18 -3.15 -14.81
CA HIS A 159 -0.93 -1.79 -15.29
C HIS A 159 0.52 -1.47 -15.65
N ALA A 160 1.51 -2.19 -15.11
CA ALA A 160 2.90 -1.83 -15.33
C ALA A 160 3.38 -2.20 -16.74
N ASP A 161 4.20 -1.34 -17.33
CA ASP A 161 4.93 -1.64 -18.55
C ASP A 161 6.23 -2.37 -18.19
N LEU A 162 6.25 -3.68 -18.42
CA LEU A 162 7.40 -4.54 -18.08
C LEU A 162 8.65 -4.20 -18.88
N ALA A 163 8.52 -3.52 -20.01
CA ALA A 163 9.67 -3.07 -20.79
C ALA A 163 10.52 -2.03 -20.02
N ASN A 164 9.93 -1.36 -19.04
CA ASN A 164 10.62 -0.40 -18.18
C ASN A 164 11.23 -1.02 -16.91
N SER A 165 11.06 -2.32 -16.70
CA SER A 165 11.75 -3.02 -15.61
C SER A 165 13.26 -3.14 -15.91
N TRP A 166 14.05 -3.19 -14.85
CA TRP A 166 15.47 -3.48 -15.03
C TRP A 166 15.76 -4.95 -14.90
#